data_5710e963fa3fad1a625a1bf4404b1ff2
#
_entry.id   5710e963fa3fad1a625a1bf4404b1ff2
#
_cell.length_a   1.000
_cell.length_b   1.000
_cell.length_c   1.000
_cell.angle_alpha   90.00
_cell.angle_beta   90.00
_cell.angle_gamma   90.00
#
_symmetry.space_group_name_H-M   'P 1'
#
loop_
_entity.id
_entity.type
_entity.pdbx_description
1 polymer ?
#
loop_
_entity_poly.entity_id
_entity_poly.type
_entity_poly.pdbx_seq_one_letter_code
_entity_poly.pdbx_strand_id
1 'polypeptide(L)'
;ISEDGRIYTFYINPKAKWSNGERMTASDYVWSWNRALHPETGSLYSYMLYPILNAEAYAKGEITDFSEVGVKSIDDSTLEVTLNAPTPYFLQLMDHYSTFAVHPETLLKHGKMTDRFTAWTRVGNLVGNGAFTLDEWSINRRIIVKKNEFYWDRGRVALEGVYFYPTENAISEERMFRAEQLHYTQVVPLDKIPEYREKKNSPYVQAPYLGTYYYLINTRVEPVNDVRVRKALAYAVDRETLTRTVLQETAIPAYSITPPNTLGYSPPKLFDYDPEKARSLLAEAGYPNGEGWPGLEIVYNTQEAHRKIAVAVQQMWKSTLNIDVTISNQEWKVYLNTVSQGQFQLARRGWIGDYVDPNNFLDLFLSTGGNNNTGYANSEFDDIIL
;
A
#
# COMPACT_ATOMS: atom_id res chain seq x y z
N ILE A 1 8.92 22.19 16.42
CA ILE A 1 7.47 22.28 16.16
C ILE A 1 6.95 23.47 16.92
N SER A 2 6.11 24.31 16.31
CA SER A 2 5.44 25.44 16.96
C SER A 2 4.44 24.98 18.03
N GLU A 3 4.07 25.87 18.95
CA GLU A 3 3.13 25.56 20.05
C GLU A 3 1.74 25.14 19.53
N ASP A 4 1.30 25.70 18.39
CA ASP A 4 0.03 25.36 17.75
C ASP A 4 0.10 24.08 16.89
N GLY A 5 1.26 23.43 16.80
CA GLY A 5 1.47 22.19 16.06
C GLY A 5 1.41 22.33 14.53
N ARG A 6 1.48 23.54 14.00
CA ARG A 6 1.31 23.81 12.56
C ARG A 6 2.62 24.07 11.82
N ILE A 7 3.69 24.51 12.48
CA ILE A 7 4.96 24.81 11.83
C ILE A 7 6.00 23.80 12.31
N TYR A 8 6.63 23.14 11.36
CA TYR A 8 7.72 22.19 11.56
C TYR A 8 9.00 22.74 10.95
N THR A 9 10.06 22.84 11.75
CA THR A 9 11.39 23.24 11.29
C THR A 9 12.31 22.02 11.32
N PHE A 10 12.79 21.62 10.15
CA PHE A 10 13.72 20.51 9.97
C PHE A 10 15.12 21.03 9.71
N TYR A 11 16.11 20.43 10.37
CA TYR A 11 17.51 20.74 10.15
C TYR A 11 18.17 19.59 9.38
N ILE A 12 18.67 19.90 8.19
CA ILE A 12 19.35 18.91 7.35
C ILE A 12 20.66 18.51 8.02
N ASN A 13 20.89 17.23 8.16
CA ASN A 13 22.12 16.72 8.75
C ASN A 13 23.33 17.24 7.94
N PRO A 14 24.32 17.94 8.57
CA PRO A 14 25.46 18.51 7.86
C PRO A 14 26.36 17.47 7.16
N LYS A 15 26.22 16.18 7.53
CA LYS A 15 26.91 15.06 6.88
C LYS A 15 26.11 14.48 5.71
N ALA A 16 24.84 14.90 5.52
CA ALA A 16 23.99 14.37 4.46
C ALA A 16 24.56 14.73 3.08
N LYS A 17 24.78 13.70 2.28
CA LYS A 17 25.29 13.80 0.92
C LYS A 17 24.51 12.89 -0.01
N TRP A 18 24.43 13.29 -1.23
CA TRP A 18 24.03 12.45 -2.33
C TRP A 18 25.14 11.43 -2.66
N SER A 19 24.77 10.33 -3.32
CA SER A 19 25.69 9.25 -3.66
C SER A 19 26.79 9.64 -4.67
N ASN A 20 26.67 10.80 -5.30
CA ASN A 20 27.70 11.41 -6.13
C ASN A 20 28.66 12.31 -5.33
N GLY A 21 28.47 12.44 -4.00
CA GLY A 21 29.31 13.23 -3.10
C GLY A 21 28.85 14.68 -2.89
N GLU A 22 27.87 15.18 -3.63
CA GLU A 22 27.29 16.50 -3.47
C GLU A 22 26.57 16.65 -2.14
N ARG A 23 26.55 17.85 -1.57
CA ARG A 23 25.85 18.15 -0.33
C ARG A 23 24.34 18.16 -0.57
N MET A 24 23.60 17.56 0.33
CA MET A 24 22.16 17.65 0.35
C MET A 24 21.72 18.93 1.06
N THR A 25 20.69 19.60 0.53
CA THR A 25 20.20 20.89 1.02
C THR A 25 18.69 20.87 1.24
N ALA A 26 18.18 21.88 1.97
CA ALA A 26 16.73 22.07 2.16
C ALA A 26 16.01 22.37 0.83
N SER A 27 16.67 23.01 -0.12
CA SER A 27 16.10 23.28 -1.44
C SER A 27 15.87 22.02 -2.27
N ASP A 28 16.60 20.92 -2.02
CA ASP A 28 16.33 19.63 -2.67
C ASP A 28 14.96 19.08 -2.28
N TYR A 29 14.53 19.27 -1.01
CA TYR A 29 13.19 18.90 -0.55
C TYR A 29 12.11 19.79 -1.15
N VAL A 30 12.32 21.12 -1.17
CA VAL A 30 11.37 22.06 -1.79
C VAL A 30 11.13 21.70 -3.25
N TRP A 31 12.23 21.44 -4.01
CA TRP A 31 12.13 21.02 -5.40
C TRP A 31 11.43 19.67 -5.57
N SER A 32 11.77 18.70 -4.72
CA SER A 32 11.21 17.34 -4.80
C SER A 32 9.72 17.30 -4.47
N TRP A 33 9.28 18.07 -3.47
CA TRP A 33 7.86 18.15 -3.11
C TRP A 33 7.06 18.98 -4.12
N ASN A 34 7.67 20.02 -4.74
CA ASN A 34 7.08 20.68 -5.90
C ASN A 34 6.81 19.65 -7.01
N ARG A 35 7.81 18.84 -7.36
CA ARG A 35 7.63 17.76 -8.34
C ARG A 35 6.53 16.78 -7.95
N ALA A 36 6.51 16.32 -6.70
CA ALA A 36 5.53 15.34 -6.21
C ALA A 36 4.10 15.86 -6.24
N LEU A 37 3.92 17.16 -5.97
CA LEU A 37 2.63 17.83 -5.96
C LEU A 37 2.20 18.38 -7.33
N HIS A 38 3.14 18.55 -8.28
CA HIS A 38 2.84 19.19 -9.55
C HIS A 38 1.77 18.39 -10.33
N PRO A 39 0.69 19.03 -10.82
CA PRO A 39 -0.41 18.35 -11.52
C PRO A 39 0.06 17.47 -12.69
N GLU A 40 1.01 17.97 -13.51
CA GLU A 40 1.54 17.23 -14.66
C GLU A 40 2.32 15.96 -14.25
N THR A 41 2.89 15.92 -13.06
CA THR A 41 3.53 14.69 -12.56
C THR A 41 2.52 13.58 -12.35
N GLY A 42 1.28 13.91 -11.99
CA GLY A 42 0.19 12.95 -11.78
C GLY A 42 0.57 11.89 -10.74
N SER A 43 1.18 12.31 -9.63
CA SER A 43 1.56 11.39 -8.55
C SER A 43 0.34 10.86 -7.84
N LEU A 44 0.20 9.53 -7.76
CA LEU A 44 -0.89 8.88 -7.01
C LEU A 44 -0.74 9.04 -5.50
N TYR A 45 0.45 9.44 -5.03
CA TYR A 45 0.77 9.63 -3.61
C TYR A 45 0.98 11.10 -3.23
N SER A 46 0.54 12.05 -4.05
CA SER A 46 0.58 13.49 -3.72
C SER A 46 -0.18 13.81 -2.42
N TYR A 47 -1.23 13.05 -2.12
CA TYR A 47 -2.05 13.21 -0.92
C TYR A 47 -1.26 13.06 0.39
N MET A 48 -0.13 12.38 0.41
CA MET A 48 0.77 12.31 1.56
C MET A 48 1.31 13.67 1.99
N LEU A 49 1.32 14.63 1.08
CA LEU A 49 1.75 16.02 1.34
C LEU A 49 0.58 17.00 1.53
N TYR A 50 -0.67 16.55 1.40
CA TYR A 50 -1.85 17.43 1.52
C TYR A 50 -2.03 18.09 2.89
N PRO A 51 -1.55 17.54 4.02
CA PRO A 51 -1.54 18.29 5.28
C PRO A 51 -0.75 19.61 5.22
N ILE A 52 0.17 19.76 4.28
CA ILE A 52 0.93 21.00 4.08
C ILE A 52 0.02 22.08 3.50
N LEU A 53 0.14 23.29 4.01
CA LEU A 53 -0.64 24.46 3.58
C LEU A 53 -0.65 24.60 2.05
N ASN A 54 -1.83 24.70 1.46
CA ASN A 54 -2.06 24.86 0.02
C ASN A 54 -1.56 23.71 -0.88
N ALA A 55 -1.02 22.61 -0.31
CA ALA A 55 -0.45 21.52 -1.12
C ALA A 55 -1.51 20.79 -1.95
N GLU A 56 -2.70 20.57 -1.41
CA GLU A 56 -3.81 19.95 -2.13
C GLU A 56 -4.33 20.85 -3.26
N ALA A 57 -4.54 22.13 -2.98
CA ALA A 57 -4.99 23.11 -3.97
C ALA A 57 -3.99 23.24 -5.14
N TYR A 58 -2.69 23.19 -4.83
CA TYR A 58 -1.64 23.18 -5.85
C TYR A 58 -1.69 21.88 -6.66
N ALA A 59 -1.81 20.72 -6.01
CA ALA A 59 -1.88 19.42 -6.70
C ALA A 59 -3.12 19.28 -7.60
N LYS A 60 -4.22 19.94 -7.26
CA LYS A 60 -5.44 20.01 -8.07
C LYS A 60 -5.38 21.08 -9.17
N GLY A 61 -4.34 21.92 -9.19
CA GLY A 61 -4.20 23.03 -10.16
C GLY A 61 -5.07 24.26 -9.86
N GLU A 62 -5.64 24.36 -8.66
CA GLU A 62 -6.39 25.52 -8.17
C GLU A 62 -5.45 26.69 -7.85
N ILE A 63 -4.24 26.37 -7.41
CA ILE A 63 -3.10 27.29 -7.24
C ILE A 63 -2.01 26.87 -8.22
N THR A 64 -1.39 27.81 -8.89
CA THR A 64 -0.35 27.56 -9.90
C THR A 64 1.06 27.95 -9.45
N ASP A 65 1.17 28.81 -8.44
CA ASP A 65 2.45 29.22 -7.87
C ASP A 65 2.82 28.36 -6.66
N PHE A 66 3.84 27.53 -6.80
CA PHE A 66 4.32 26.68 -5.70
C PHE A 66 4.83 27.47 -4.49
N SER A 67 5.20 28.75 -4.66
CA SER A 67 5.63 29.59 -3.53
C SER A 67 4.52 29.85 -2.50
N GLU A 68 3.26 29.61 -2.85
CA GLU A 68 2.11 29.68 -1.94
C GLU A 68 1.94 28.40 -1.10
N VAL A 69 2.63 27.31 -1.45
CA VAL A 69 2.64 26.07 -0.68
C VAL A 69 3.52 26.23 0.55
N GLY A 70 3.08 25.73 1.67
CA GLY A 70 3.73 25.87 2.98
C GLY A 70 5.06 25.13 3.12
N VAL A 71 5.95 25.20 2.13
CA VAL A 71 7.27 24.56 2.15
C VAL A 71 8.32 25.59 1.74
N LYS A 72 9.30 25.84 2.61
CA LYS A 72 10.33 26.85 2.37
C LYS A 72 11.71 26.38 2.81
N SER A 73 12.71 26.60 1.96
CA SER A 73 14.11 26.55 2.36
C SER A 73 14.48 27.92 2.96
N ILE A 74 14.70 27.98 4.26
CA ILE A 74 15.10 29.20 4.95
C ILE A 74 16.58 29.50 4.66
N ASP A 75 17.39 28.45 4.66
CA ASP A 75 18.77 28.41 4.22
C ASP A 75 19.10 26.98 3.74
N ASP A 76 20.35 26.70 3.34
CA ASP A 76 20.78 25.39 2.84
C ASP A 76 20.49 24.24 3.79
N SER A 77 20.42 24.49 5.08
CA SER A 77 20.28 23.48 6.13
C SER A 77 18.93 23.48 6.83
N THR A 78 18.08 24.47 6.59
CA THR A 78 16.85 24.69 7.33
C THR A 78 15.63 24.64 6.39
N LEU A 79 14.79 23.62 6.57
CA LEU A 79 13.50 23.46 5.87
C LEU A 79 12.38 23.81 6.85
N GLU A 80 11.52 24.74 6.49
CA GLU A 80 10.30 25.08 7.23
C GLU A 80 9.06 24.56 6.50
N VAL A 81 8.17 23.91 7.22
CA VAL A 81 6.93 23.37 6.68
C VAL A 81 5.76 23.87 7.53
N THR A 82 4.80 24.52 6.88
CA THR A 82 3.54 24.99 7.49
C THR A 82 2.40 24.08 7.08
N LEU A 83 1.60 23.61 8.05
CA LEU A 83 0.44 22.75 7.83
C LEU A 83 -0.87 23.55 7.79
N ASN A 84 -1.89 23.01 7.13
CA ASN A 84 -3.26 23.52 7.13
C ASN A 84 -3.87 23.49 8.55
N ALA A 85 -3.64 22.38 9.26
CA ALA A 85 -4.09 22.12 10.62
C ALA A 85 -3.07 21.28 11.39
N PRO A 86 -3.12 21.24 12.72
CA PRO A 86 -2.31 20.33 13.52
C PRO A 86 -2.54 18.88 13.09
N THR A 87 -1.49 18.21 12.61
CA THR A 87 -1.55 16.85 12.10
C THR A 87 -0.63 15.94 12.92
N PRO A 88 -1.14 15.19 13.91
CA PRO A 88 -0.30 14.43 14.85
C PRO A 88 0.60 13.39 14.19
N TYR A 89 0.18 12.84 13.06
CA TYR A 89 0.92 11.82 12.30
C TYR A 89 1.84 12.40 11.21
N PHE A 90 1.97 13.74 11.10
CA PHE A 90 2.74 14.38 10.01
C PHE A 90 4.18 13.86 9.91
N LEU A 91 4.88 13.67 11.04
CA LEU A 91 6.25 13.12 11.01
C LEU A 91 6.31 11.69 10.48
N GLN A 92 5.25 10.90 10.66
CA GLN A 92 5.20 9.54 10.11
C GLN A 92 5.03 9.55 8.58
N LEU A 93 4.34 10.56 8.02
CA LEU A 93 4.26 10.73 6.57
C LEU A 93 5.64 10.94 5.94
N MET A 94 6.58 11.52 6.68
CA MET A 94 7.95 11.76 6.20
C MET A 94 8.79 10.48 6.06
N ASP A 95 8.35 9.36 6.65
CA ASP A 95 8.97 8.05 6.45
C ASP A 95 8.51 7.35 5.16
N HIS A 96 7.48 7.87 4.50
CA HIS A 96 7.01 7.31 3.24
C HIS A 96 7.89 7.77 2.08
N TYR A 97 8.26 6.83 1.20
CA TYR A 97 9.21 7.09 0.09
C TYR A 97 8.75 8.17 -0.90
N SER A 98 7.45 8.48 -0.99
CA SER A 98 6.95 9.58 -1.84
C SER A 98 7.37 10.96 -1.36
N THR A 99 7.77 11.10 -0.08
CA THR A 99 8.24 12.34 0.53
C THR A 99 9.77 12.48 0.50
N PHE A 100 10.48 11.43 0.08
CA PHE A 100 11.94 11.48 -0.02
C PHE A 100 12.38 12.43 -1.11
N ALA A 101 13.44 13.18 -0.82
CA ALA A 101 14.05 14.04 -1.83
C ALA A 101 14.69 13.22 -2.96
N VAL A 102 14.58 13.69 -4.18
CA VAL A 102 15.26 13.18 -5.37
C VAL A 102 16.29 14.19 -5.85
N HIS A 103 17.37 13.73 -6.46
CA HIS A 103 18.45 14.61 -6.89
C HIS A 103 18.02 15.43 -8.13
N PRO A 104 17.84 16.77 -8.03
CA PRO A 104 17.26 17.58 -9.10
C PRO A 104 18.08 17.55 -10.40
N GLU A 105 19.40 17.74 -10.29
CA GLU A 105 20.26 17.79 -11.48
C GLU A 105 20.27 16.47 -12.24
N THR A 106 20.32 15.33 -11.54
CA THR A 106 20.27 14.03 -12.19
C THR A 106 18.96 13.83 -12.95
N LEU A 107 17.83 14.23 -12.34
CA LEU A 107 16.54 14.12 -12.99
C LEU A 107 16.47 15.02 -14.24
N LEU A 108 16.90 16.27 -14.12
CA LEU A 108 16.87 17.25 -15.20
C LEU A 108 17.81 16.91 -16.37
N LYS A 109 18.87 16.13 -16.15
CA LYS A 109 19.70 15.56 -17.23
C LYS A 109 18.94 14.57 -18.12
N HIS A 110 17.85 13.99 -17.62
CA HIS A 110 17.11 12.92 -18.31
C HIS A 110 15.67 13.29 -18.68
N GLY A 111 15.25 14.52 -18.40
CA GLY A 111 13.90 14.99 -18.71
C GLY A 111 13.55 16.29 -17.98
N LYS A 112 12.28 16.67 -18.04
CA LYS A 112 11.74 17.80 -17.28
C LYS A 112 11.42 17.38 -15.84
N MET A 113 11.21 18.34 -14.96
CA MET A 113 10.82 18.11 -13.57
C MET A 113 9.60 17.19 -13.45
N THR A 114 8.61 17.35 -14.32
CA THR A 114 7.34 16.60 -14.29
C THR A 114 7.38 15.28 -15.05
N ASP A 115 8.43 15.02 -15.83
CA ASP A 115 8.50 13.79 -16.62
C ASP A 115 8.60 12.55 -15.73
N ARG A 116 7.87 11.50 -16.13
CA ARG A 116 7.85 10.18 -15.49
C ARG A 116 8.54 9.15 -16.37
N PHE A 117 9.03 8.06 -15.75
CA PHE A 117 9.62 6.92 -16.45
C PHE A 117 10.87 7.24 -17.30
N THR A 118 11.58 8.32 -16.97
CA THR A 118 12.82 8.71 -17.63
C THR A 118 14.02 7.89 -17.14
N ALA A 119 15.17 8.06 -17.78
CA ALA A 119 16.34 7.23 -17.51
C ALA A 119 17.07 7.55 -16.19
N TRP A 120 16.66 8.58 -15.44
CA TRP A 120 17.35 8.98 -14.21
C TRP A 120 17.35 7.88 -13.11
N THR A 121 16.36 6.95 -13.12
CA THR A 121 16.27 5.83 -12.18
C THR A 121 17.07 4.60 -12.59
N ARG A 122 17.76 4.64 -13.75
CA ARG A 122 18.47 3.47 -14.25
C ARG A 122 19.84 3.32 -13.60
N VAL A 123 20.36 2.08 -13.68
CA VAL A 123 21.74 1.77 -13.25
C VAL A 123 22.73 2.76 -13.91
N GLY A 124 23.62 3.31 -13.11
CA GLY A 124 24.61 4.31 -13.52
C GLY A 124 24.11 5.76 -13.55
N ASN A 125 22.79 5.97 -13.50
CA ASN A 125 22.20 7.33 -13.49
C ASN A 125 21.64 7.70 -12.11
N LEU A 126 21.08 6.71 -11.38
CA LEU A 126 20.40 6.96 -10.11
C LEU A 126 21.37 7.54 -9.07
N VAL A 127 21.08 8.74 -8.62
CA VAL A 127 21.73 9.41 -7.48
C VAL A 127 20.69 9.46 -6.35
N GLY A 128 21.04 8.87 -5.22
CA GLY A 128 20.21 8.83 -4.02
C GLY A 128 21.03 9.19 -2.78
N ASN A 129 20.39 9.30 -1.64
CA ASN A 129 21.02 9.65 -0.37
C ASN A 129 20.91 8.53 0.70
N GLY A 130 20.41 7.35 0.30
CA GLY A 130 20.26 6.19 1.18
C GLY A 130 21.56 5.43 1.45
N ALA A 131 21.47 4.43 2.31
CA ALA A 131 22.61 3.59 2.73
C ALA A 131 23.22 2.76 1.59
N PHE A 132 22.48 2.56 0.51
CA PHE A 132 22.89 1.76 -0.65
C PHE A 132 22.64 2.50 -1.96
N THR A 133 23.42 2.16 -2.98
CA THR A 133 23.31 2.63 -4.36
C THR A 133 22.96 1.47 -5.29
N LEU A 134 22.24 1.74 -6.38
CA LEU A 134 21.86 0.74 -7.37
C LEU A 134 23.06 0.33 -8.22
N ASP A 135 23.41 -0.94 -8.23
CA ASP A 135 24.52 -1.51 -8.99
C ASP A 135 24.06 -2.33 -10.21
N GLU A 136 23.01 -3.13 -10.05
CA GLU A 136 22.42 -3.94 -11.12
C GLU A 136 20.90 -3.95 -11.02
N TRP A 137 20.22 -3.88 -12.15
CA TRP A 137 18.80 -4.16 -12.27
C TRP A 137 18.54 -5.01 -13.52
N SER A 138 18.56 -6.32 -13.33
CA SER A 138 18.24 -7.29 -14.38
C SER A 138 16.80 -7.75 -14.19
N ILE A 139 15.93 -7.39 -15.14
CA ILE A 139 14.48 -7.67 -15.07
C ILE A 139 14.27 -9.19 -14.92
N ASN A 140 13.40 -9.59 -13.99
CA ASN A 140 13.04 -10.97 -13.65
C ASN A 140 14.22 -11.85 -13.18
N ARG A 141 15.38 -11.28 -12.94
CA ARG A 141 16.56 -12.02 -12.49
C ARG A 141 17.01 -11.58 -11.11
N ARG A 142 17.43 -10.33 -10.94
CA ARG A 142 17.86 -9.77 -9.65
C ARG A 142 18.03 -8.26 -9.70
N ILE A 143 17.97 -7.66 -8.50
CA ILE A 143 18.44 -6.30 -8.27
C ILE A 143 19.60 -6.38 -7.27
N ILE A 144 20.68 -5.65 -7.52
CA ILE A 144 21.83 -5.56 -6.63
C ILE A 144 22.01 -4.12 -6.21
N VAL A 145 22.13 -3.90 -4.92
CA VAL A 145 22.54 -2.61 -4.37
C VAL A 145 23.84 -2.79 -3.57
N LYS A 146 24.71 -1.78 -3.64
CA LYS A 146 26.00 -1.74 -2.92
C LYS A 146 25.99 -0.61 -1.92
N LYS A 147 26.79 -0.76 -0.87
CA LYS A 147 26.98 0.24 0.18
C LYS A 147 27.36 1.59 -0.41
N ASN A 148 26.66 2.64 0.01
CA ASN A 148 26.91 4.01 -0.43
C ASN A 148 28.07 4.61 0.36
N GLU A 149 29.15 4.97 -0.34
CA GLU A 149 30.36 5.56 0.25
C GLU A 149 30.10 6.94 0.89
N PHE A 150 29.10 7.65 0.43
CA PHE A 150 28.75 9.00 0.89
C PHE A 150 27.58 9.02 1.90
N TYR A 151 27.06 7.85 2.29
CA TYR A 151 25.98 7.81 3.26
C TYR A 151 26.41 8.40 4.61
N TRP A 152 25.61 9.29 5.16
CA TRP A 152 25.97 10.06 6.36
C TRP A 152 26.29 9.20 7.58
N ASP A 153 25.68 8.03 7.70
CA ASP A 153 25.90 7.06 8.79
C ASP A 153 26.53 5.74 8.28
N ARG A 154 27.40 5.84 7.30
CA ARG A 154 28.07 4.69 6.65
C ARG A 154 28.72 3.74 7.64
N GLY A 155 29.25 4.27 8.75
CA GLY A 155 29.92 3.46 9.78
C GLY A 155 29.01 2.44 10.47
N ARG A 156 27.70 2.66 10.49
CA ARG A 156 26.71 1.74 11.06
C ARG A 156 26.14 0.74 10.05
N VAL A 157 26.42 0.92 8.78
CA VAL A 157 25.95 0.00 7.73
C VAL A 157 26.88 -1.21 7.69
N ALA A 158 26.43 -2.34 8.23
CA ALA A 158 27.21 -3.56 8.33
C ALA A 158 27.32 -4.35 7.01
N LEU A 159 26.32 -4.25 6.14
CA LEU A 159 26.27 -4.98 4.87
C LEU A 159 27.02 -4.22 3.78
N GLU A 160 27.82 -4.92 2.98
CA GLU A 160 28.47 -4.36 1.79
C GLU A 160 27.54 -4.27 0.58
N GLY A 161 26.46 -5.06 0.57
CA GLY A 161 25.45 -5.03 -0.48
C GLY A 161 24.26 -5.93 -0.16
N VAL A 162 23.18 -5.77 -0.93
CA VAL A 162 21.97 -6.59 -0.84
C VAL A 162 21.59 -7.07 -2.25
N TYR A 163 21.24 -8.35 -2.35
CA TYR A 163 20.82 -9.01 -3.57
C TYR A 163 19.35 -9.37 -3.44
N PHE A 164 18.49 -8.79 -4.27
CA PHE A 164 17.07 -9.10 -4.32
C PHE A 164 16.79 -10.04 -5.49
N TYR A 165 16.17 -11.18 -5.20
CA TYR A 165 15.76 -12.17 -6.20
C TYR A 165 14.24 -12.14 -6.31
N PRO A 166 13.64 -11.57 -7.38
CA PRO A 166 12.21 -11.57 -7.56
C PRO A 166 11.73 -13.00 -7.83
N THR A 167 10.85 -13.50 -6.97
CA THR A 167 10.19 -14.80 -7.14
C THR A 167 8.74 -14.68 -6.71
N GLU A 168 7.83 -15.19 -7.55
CA GLU A 168 6.38 -15.20 -7.26
C GLU A 168 5.95 -16.50 -6.56
N ASN A 169 6.81 -17.52 -6.58
CA ASN A 169 6.51 -18.84 -6.06
C ASN A 169 7.14 -19.05 -4.67
N ALA A 170 6.31 -18.97 -3.62
CA ALA A 170 6.73 -19.13 -2.24
C ALA A 170 7.42 -20.50 -1.95
N ILE A 171 7.03 -21.58 -2.66
CA ILE A 171 7.65 -22.90 -2.48
C ILE A 171 9.08 -22.88 -3.06
N SER A 172 9.28 -22.22 -4.19
CA SER A 172 10.61 -22.08 -4.78
C SER A 172 11.50 -21.20 -3.90
N GLU A 173 10.98 -20.10 -3.37
CA GLU A 173 11.66 -19.20 -2.45
C GLU A 173 12.08 -19.95 -1.17
N GLU A 174 11.19 -20.73 -0.55
CA GLU A 174 11.46 -21.54 0.62
C GLU A 174 12.56 -22.60 0.35
N ARG A 175 12.54 -23.22 -0.83
CA ARG A 175 13.61 -24.17 -1.24
C ARG A 175 14.95 -23.49 -1.38
N MET A 176 15.01 -22.30 -1.94
CA MET A 176 16.23 -21.50 -2.05
C MET A 176 16.76 -21.12 -0.66
N PHE A 177 15.88 -20.78 0.26
CA PHE A 177 16.24 -20.51 1.66
C PHE A 177 16.84 -21.75 2.34
N ARG A 178 16.19 -22.91 2.23
CA ARG A 178 16.75 -24.17 2.78
C ARG A 178 18.06 -24.60 2.13
N ALA A 179 18.29 -24.20 0.89
CA ALA A 179 19.54 -24.44 0.18
C ALA A 179 20.61 -23.37 0.48
N GLU A 180 20.37 -22.51 1.47
CA GLU A 180 21.28 -21.41 1.89
C GLU A 180 21.60 -20.40 0.77
N GLN A 181 20.74 -20.32 -0.26
CA GLN A 181 20.87 -19.35 -1.35
C GLN A 181 20.24 -17.99 -0.98
N LEU A 182 19.35 -17.97 0.01
CA LEU A 182 18.71 -16.78 0.54
C LEU A 182 18.92 -16.70 2.05
N HIS A 183 19.17 -15.50 2.55
CA HIS A 183 19.24 -15.23 4.00
C HIS A 183 17.86 -14.88 4.59
N TYR A 184 16.93 -14.45 3.75
CA TYR A 184 15.61 -14.00 4.15
C TYR A 184 14.59 -14.33 3.06
N THR A 185 13.39 -14.72 3.48
CA THR A 185 12.21 -14.86 2.62
C THR A 185 11.09 -13.98 3.16
N GLN A 186 10.28 -13.41 2.27
CA GLN A 186 9.18 -12.56 2.68
C GLN A 186 7.97 -13.37 3.17
N VAL A 187 7.75 -14.54 2.58
CA VAL A 187 6.60 -15.40 2.89
C VAL A 187 7.06 -16.85 3.10
N VAL A 188 6.32 -17.55 3.97
CA VAL A 188 6.47 -19.00 4.15
C VAL A 188 5.23 -19.67 3.54
N PRO A 189 5.38 -20.74 2.71
CA PRO A 189 4.24 -21.48 2.19
C PRO A 189 3.31 -21.94 3.33
N LEU A 190 2.00 -21.72 3.17
CA LEU A 190 1.01 -21.99 4.24
C LEU A 190 1.05 -23.43 4.76
N ASP A 191 1.29 -24.41 3.88
CA ASP A 191 1.42 -25.81 4.23
C ASP A 191 2.71 -26.15 5.01
N LYS A 192 3.72 -25.28 4.99
CA LYS A 192 4.97 -25.42 5.74
C LYS A 192 4.96 -24.74 7.10
N ILE A 193 4.00 -23.88 7.39
CA ILE A 193 3.96 -23.12 8.65
C ILE A 193 3.87 -24.04 9.88
N PRO A 194 3.03 -25.08 9.93
CA PRO A 194 3.02 -25.99 11.08
C PRO A 194 4.38 -26.64 11.34
N GLU A 195 5.05 -27.12 10.28
CA GLU A 195 6.40 -27.72 10.38
C GLU A 195 7.40 -26.73 10.98
N TYR A 196 7.39 -25.47 10.50
CA TYR A 196 8.30 -24.44 11.00
C TYR A 196 7.99 -24.02 12.44
N ARG A 197 6.72 -23.98 12.86
CA ARG A 197 6.33 -23.67 14.25
C ARG A 197 6.79 -24.72 15.25
N GLU A 198 6.74 -25.99 14.88
CA GLU A 198 7.12 -27.11 15.75
C GLU A 198 8.64 -27.35 15.81
N LYS A 199 9.38 -26.83 14.83
CA LYS A 199 10.81 -27.06 14.72
C LYS A 199 11.58 -26.33 15.83
N LYS A 200 12.39 -27.06 16.57
CA LYS A 200 13.32 -26.47 17.55
C LYS A 200 14.34 -25.55 16.83
N ASN A 201 14.53 -24.35 17.34
CA ASN A 201 15.35 -23.30 16.72
C ASN A 201 14.89 -22.94 15.30
N SER A 202 13.60 -22.84 15.11
CA SER A 202 13.02 -22.43 13.83
C SER A 202 13.48 -21.03 13.42
N PRO A 203 13.83 -20.79 12.16
CA PRO A 203 14.06 -19.46 11.63
C PRO A 203 12.75 -18.69 11.33
N TYR A 204 11.60 -19.34 11.54
CA TYR A 204 10.29 -18.73 11.31
C TYR A 204 9.97 -17.67 12.35
N VAL A 205 9.63 -16.48 11.89
CA VAL A 205 9.18 -15.37 12.73
C VAL A 205 7.79 -14.95 12.28
N GLN A 206 6.87 -14.87 13.22
CA GLN A 206 5.55 -14.30 12.99
C GLN A 206 5.40 -13.06 13.87
N ALA A 207 5.06 -11.94 13.25
CA ALA A 207 4.88 -10.66 13.93
C ALA A 207 3.58 -9.98 13.50
N PRO A 208 2.99 -9.13 14.34
CA PRO A 208 1.88 -8.27 13.95
C PRO A 208 2.25 -7.42 12.73
N TYR A 209 1.28 -7.22 11.84
CA TYR A 209 1.45 -6.45 10.62
C TYR A 209 0.33 -5.41 10.50
N LEU A 210 0.69 -4.16 10.24
CA LEU A 210 -0.28 -3.09 10.06
C LEU A 210 -0.90 -3.19 8.68
N GLY A 211 -1.87 -4.07 8.52
CA GLY A 211 -2.50 -4.26 7.22
C GLY A 211 -3.76 -5.10 7.28
N THR A 212 -4.65 -4.88 6.31
CA THR A 212 -5.89 -5.63 6.16
C THR A 212 -5.97 -6.23 4.76
N TYR A 213 -6.24 -7.52 4.70
CA TYR A 213 -6.58 -8.22 3.46
C TYR A 213 -8.09 -8.18 3.26
N TYR A 214 -8.54 -7.77 2.07
CA TYR A 214 -9.96 -7.66 1.76
C TYR A 214 -10.22 -7.83 0.27
N TYR A 215 -11.50 -7.93 -0.11
CA TYR A 215 -11.91 -7.82 -1.49
C TYR A 215 -12.48 -6.42 -1.78
N LEU A 216 -11.95 -5.78 -2.81
CA LEU A 216 -12.60 -4.62 -3.43
C LEU A 216 -13.88 -5.11 -4.10
N ILE A 217 -14.97 -4.37 -3.88
CA ILE A 217 -16.25 -4.61 -4.55
C ILE A 217 -16.53 -3.39 -5.43
N ASN A 218 -16.67 -3.60 -6.74
CA ASN A 218 -16.99 -2.53 -7.65
C ASN A 218 -18.49 -2.18 -7.55
N THR A 219 -18.79 -1.10 -6.85
CA THR A 219 -20.19 -0.69 -6.56
C THR A 219 -20.97 -0.21 -7.78
N ARG A 220 -20.33 -0.13 -8.95
CA ARG A 220 -20.93 0.33 -10.22
C ARG A 220 -21.44 -0.80 -11.10
N VAL A 221 -21.11 -2.06 -10.79
CA VAL A 221 -21.44 -3.20 -11.64
C VAL A 221 -22.37 -4.20 -10.96
N GLU A 222 -23.28 -4.79 -11.75
CA GLU A 222 -24.16 -5.85 -11.27
C GLU A 222 -23.39 -7.17 -11.02
N PRO A 223 -23.87 -7.96 -10.06
CA PRO A 223 -24.97 -7.73 -9.11
C PRO A 223 -24.51 -7.01 -7.85
N VAL A 224 -23.22 -6.66 -7.73
CA VAL A 224 -22.63 -6.10 -6.51
C VAL A 224 -22.84 -4.59 -6.34
N ASN A 225 -23.50 -3.92 -7.29
CA ASN A 225 -24.02 -2.56 -7.12
C ASN A 225 -25.13 -2.50 -6.06
N ASP A 226 -25.86 -3.59 -5.81
CA ASP A 226 -26.86 -3.68 -4.75
C ASP A 226 -26.18 -3.89 -3.39
N VAL A 227 -26.46 -3.02 -2.43
CA VAL A 227 -25.92 -3.09 -1.07
C VAL A 227 -26.33 -4.36 -0.33
N ARG A 228 -27.53 -4.91 -0.62
CA ARG A 228 -28.01 -6.15 -0.03
C ARG A 228 -27.18 -7.33 -0.46
N VAL A 229 -26.79 -7.37 -1.74
CA VAL A 229 -25.86 -8.38 -2.27
C VAL A 229 -24.50 -8.27 -1.58
N ARG A 230 -23.93 -7.07 -1.48
CA ARG A 230 -22.64 -6.89 -0.80
C ARG A 230 -22.66 -7.35 0.65
N LYS A 231 -23.76 -7.03 1.38
CA LYS A 231 -23.95 -7.48 2.76
C LYS A 231 -24.14 -9.01 2.85
N ALA A 232 -24.91 -9.60 1.94
CA ALA A 232 -25.10 -11.04 1.87
C ALA A 232 -23.76 -11.76 1.70
N LEU A 233 -22.92 -11.32 0.77
CA LEU A 233 -21.58 -11.86 0.56
C LEU A 233 -20.71 -11.72 1.81
N ALA A 234 -20.79 -10.60 2.52
CA ALA A 234 -20.01 -10.36 3.75
C ALA A 234 -20.43 -11.26 4.91
N TYR A 235 -21.76 -11.44 5.13
CA TYR A 235 -22.30 -12.32 6.19
C TYR A 235 -22.05 -13.80 5.91
N ALA A 236 -21.89 -14.21 4.65
CA ALA A 236 -21.66 -15.59 4.25
C ALA A 236 -20.20 -16.06 4.37
N VAL A 237 -19.27 -15.21 4.81
CA VAL A 237 -17.85 -15.56 4.98
C VAL A 237 -17.56 -15.85 6.45
N ASP A 238 -17.22 -17.11 6.78
CA ASP A 238 -16.69 -17.53 8.08
C ASP A 238 -15.20 -17.19 8.16
N ARG A 239 -14.90 -16.00 8.70
CA ARG A 239 -13.53 -15.49 8.81
C ARG A 239 -12.70 -16.24 9.83
N GLU A 240 -13.32 -16.74 10.90
CA GLU A 240 -12.64 -17.54 11.93
C GLU A 240 -12.14 -18.87 11.34
N THR A 241 -12.99 -19.57 10.61
CA THR A 241 -12.60 -20.81 9.94
C THR A 241 -11.56 -20.53 8.84
N LEU A 242 -11.73 -19.46 8.06
CA LEU A 242 -10.78 -19.07 7.00
C LEU A 242 -9.37 -18.84 7.58
N THR A 243 -9.25 -18.03 8.63
CA THR A 243 -7.95 -17.70 9.22
C THR A 243 -7.32 -18.90 9.92
N ARG A 244 -8.10 -19.70 10.62
CA ARG A 244 -7.59 -20.88 11.33
C ARG A 244 -7.16 -22.00 10.38
N THR A 245 -8.01 -22.37 9.40
CA THR A 245 -7.77 -23.57 8.59
C THR A 245 -7.03 -23.31 7.30
N VAL A 246 -7.31 -22.20 6.60
CA VAL A 246 -6.68 -21.89 5.31
C VAL A 246 -5.40 -21.12 5.52
N LEU A 247 -5.41 -20.12 6.41
CA LEU A 247 -4.25 -19.25 6.65
C LEU A 247 -3.35 -19.75 7.78
N GLN A 248 -3.65 -20.90 8.41
CA GLN A 248 -2.80 -21.46 9.46
C GLN A 248 -2.50 -20.46 10.58
N GLU A 249 -3.49 -19.63 10.98
CA GLU A 249 -3.38 -18.62 12.04
C GLU A 249 -2.28 -17.58 11.79
N THR A 250 -1.92 -17.33 10.53
CA THR A 250 -0.99 -16.26 10.17
C THR A 250 -1.64 -14.89 10.08
N ALA A 251 -2.94 -14.83 10.18
CA ALA A 251 -3.75 -13.62 10.22
C ALA A 251 -4.86 -13.77 11.25
N ILE A 252 -5.38 -12.64 11.72
CA ILE A 252 -6.58 -12.57 12.57
C ILE A 252 -7.81 -12.23 11.73
N PRO A 253 -9.02 -12.69 12.10
CA PRO A 253 -10.25 -12.32 11.42
C PRO A 253 -10.47 -10.81 11.43
N ALA A 254 -10.76 -10.21 10.27
CA ALA A 254 -11.05 -8.79 10.15
C ALA A 254 -12.55 -8.54 9.97
N TYR A 255 -13.10 -7.67 10.81
CA TYR A 255 -14.51 -7.27 10.80
C TYR A 255 -14.70 -5.79 10.45
N SER A 256 -13.60 -5.09 10.24
CA SER A 256 -13.53 -3.72 9.75
C SER A 256 -12.28 -3.54 8.89
N ILE A 257 -12.18 -2.42 8.19
CA ILE A 257 -11.02 -2.14 7.33
C ILE A 257 -9.78 -1.76 8.14
N THR A 258 -9.93 -1.02 9.23
CA THR A 258 -8.81 -0.65 10.11
C THR A 258 -8.40 -1.83 10.96
N PRO A 259 -7.12 -2.23 11.01
CA PRO A 259 -6.64 -3.26 11.92
C PRO A 259 -6.83 -2.88 13.39
N PRO A 260 -7.04 -3.85 14.29
CA PRO A 260 -7.12 -3.57 15.72
C PRO A 260 -5.77 -3.04 16.25
N ASN A 261 -5.84 -2.22 17.30
CA ASN A 261 -4.68 -1.59 17.95
C ASN A 261 -3.88 -0.59 17.09
N THR A 262 -4.45 -0.13 15.98
CA THR A 262 -3.84 0.98 15.23
C THR A 262 -3.90 2.24 16.08
N LEU A 263 -2.76 2.66 16.63
CA LEU A 263 -2.63 3.78 17.59
C LEU A 263 -3.62 3.68 18.79
N GLY A 264 -3.89 2.45 19.27
CA GLY A 264 -4.86 2.21 20.34
C GLY A 264 -6.33 2.19 19.91
N TYR A 265 -6.62 2.40 18.62
CA TYR A 265 -7.99 2.31 18.09
C TYR A 265 -8.50 0.86 18.10
N SER A 266 -9.73 0.70 18.59
CA SER A 266 -10.42 -0.57 18.57
C SER A 266 -11.59 -0.49 17.60
N PRO A 267 -11.45 -1.01 16.38
CA PRO A 267 -12.51 -0.93 15.37
C PRO A 267 -13.75 -1.72 15.80
N PRO A 268 -14.97 -1.24 15.46
CA PRO A 268 -16.19 -1.96 15.74
C PRO A 268 -16.26 -3.25 14.93
N LYS A 269 -16.88 -4.29 15.49
CA LYS A 269 -17.23 -5.50 14.77
C LYS A 269 -18.50 -5.25 13.96
N LEU A 270 -18.34 -4.95 12.67
CA LEU A 270 -19.42 -4.53 11.79
C LEU A 270 -20.32 -5.69 11.31
N PHE A 271 -19.75 -6.89 11.20
CA PHE A 271 -20.47 -8.09 10.76
C PHE A 271 -20.03 -9.30 11.58
N ASP A 272 -20.93 -10.26 11.68
CA ASP A 272 -20.62 -11.63 12.09
C ASP A 272 -20.84 -12.58 10.92
N TYR A 273 -20.35 -13.82 11.05
CA TYR A 273 -20.78 -14.89 10.18
C TYR A 273 -22.23 -15.21 10.50
N ASP A 274 -23.15 -14.94 9.57
CA ASP A 274 -24.59 -15.15 9.74
C ASP A 274 -25.19 -15.66 8.41
N PRO A 275 -25.18 -16.99 8.21
CA PRO A 275 -25.69 -17.60 6.99
C PRO A 275 -27.18 -17.36 6.74
N GLU A 276 -27.99 -17.20 7.80
CA GLU A 276 -29.43 -16.97 7.65
C GLU A 276 -29.71 -15.55 7.15
N LYS A 277 -29.06 -14.58 7.77
CA LYS A 277 -29.12 -13.20 7.33
C LYS A 277 -28.57 -13.01 5.91
N ALA A 278 -27.49 -13.71 5.58
CA ALA A 278 -26.92 -13.71 4.24
C ALA A 278 -27.94 -14.19 3.20
N ARG A 279 -28.65 -15.30 3.45
CA ARG A 279 -29.70 -15.82 2.56
C ARG A 279 -30.89 -14.86 2.45
N SER A 280 -31.35 -14.29 3.58
CA SER A 280 -32.44 -13.31 3.58
C SER A 280 -32.12 -12.12 2.69
N LEU A 281 -30.96 -11.49 2.89
CA LEU A 281 -30.50 -10.33 2.09
C LEU A 281 -30.37 -10.65 0.60
N LEU A 282 -29.89 -11.85 0.26
CA LEU A 282 -29.75 -12.25 -1.13
C LEU A 282 -31.13 -12.48 -1.78
N ALA A 283 -32.09 -13.06 -1.05
CA ALA A 283 -33.45 -13.23 -1.50
C ALA A 283 -34.17 -11.88 -1.69
N GLU A 284 -34.00 -10.95 -0.76
CA GLU A 284 -34.51 -9.57 -0.87
C GLU A 284 -33.92 -8.82 -2.08
N ALA A 285 -32.68 -9.15 -2.47
CA ALA A 285 -32.05 -8.61 -3.66
C ALA A 285 -32.56 -9.23 -4.98
N GLY A 286 -33.46 -10.25 -4.89
CA GLY A 286 -34.05 -10.88 -6.07
C GLY A 286 -33.44 -12.23 -6.45
N TYR A 287 -32.57 -12.80 -5.61
CA TYR A 287 -31.89 -14.08 -5.87
C TYR A 287 -32.16 -15.12 -4.78
N PRO A 288 -33.43 -15.50 -4.51
CA PRO A 288 -33.76 -16.48 -3.47
C PRO A 288 -33.06 -17.80 -3.75
N ASN A 289 -32.30 -18.33 -2.79
CA ASN A 289 -31.53 -19.56 -2.92
C ASN A 289 -30.59 -19.59 -4.16
N GLY A 290 -30.14 -18.43 -4.62
CA GLY A 290 -29.28 -18.29 -5.79
C GLY A 290 -30.01 -18.37 -7.15
N GLU A 291 -31.34 -18.46 -7.15
CA GLU A 291 -32.12 -18.50 -8.40
C GLU A 291 -31.97 -17.19 -9.17
N GLY A 292 -31.70 -17.30 -10.49
CA GLY A 292 -31.48 -16.12 -11.35
C GLY A 292 -30.15 -15.41 -11.15
N TRP A 293 -29.22 -15.96 -10.36
CA TRP A 293 -27.90 -15.35 -10.13
C TRP A 293 -27.11 -15.22 -11.43
N PRO A 294 -26.63 -13.99 -11.77
CA PRO A 294 -25.97 -13.75 -13.07
C PRO A 294 -24.53 -14.22 -13.12
N GLY A 295 -23.99 -14.73 -12.00
CA GLY A 295 -22.56 -15.04 -11.84
C GLY A 295 -21.78 -13.90 -11.19
N LEU A 296 -20.64 -14.23 -10.66
CA LEU A 296 -19.70 -13.31 -10.01
C LEU A 296 -18.28 -13.76 -10.26
N GLU A 297 -17.35 -12.83 -10.44
CA GLU A 297 -15.93 -13.12 -10.61
C GLU A 297 -15.09 -12.49 -9.49
N ILE A 298 -14.14 -13.27 -8.96
CA ILE A 298 -13.05 -12.78 -8.11
C ILE A 298 -11.77 -12.77 -8.94
N VAL A 299 -11.19 -11.59 -9.14
CA VAL A 299 -9.87 -11.42 -9.75
C VAL A 299 -8.82 -11.27 -8.66
N TYR A 300 -7.68 -11.96 -8.79
CA TYR A 300 -6.55 -11.85 -7.88
C TYR A 300 -5.21 -11.91 -8.63
N ASN A 301 -4.16 -11.30 -8.08
CA ASN A 301 -2.81 -11.43 -8.63
C ASN A 301 -2.22 -12.79 -8.27
N THR A 302 -1.41 -13.34 -9.18
CA THR A 302 -0.80 -14.67 -9.04
C THR A 302 -0.02 -14.81 -7.74
N GLN A 303 -0.58 -15.58 -6.81
CA GLN A 303 0.04 -16.02 -5.56
C GLN A 303 -0.78 -17.18 -4.99
N GLU A 304 -0.12 -18.21 -4.44
CA GLU A 304 -0.82 -19.40 -3.95
C GLU A 304 -1.78 -19.12 -2.80
N ALA A 305 -1.39 -18.28 -1.84
CA ALA A 305 -2.25 -17.92 -0.72
C ALA A 305 -3.54 -17.22 -1.20
N HIS A 306 -3.45 -16.33 -2.20
CA HIS A 306 -4.64 -15.66 -2.76
C HIS A 306 -5.60 -16.65 -3.41
N ARG A 307 -5.05 -17.64 -4.12
CA ARG A 307 -5.85 -18.71 -4.70
C ARG A 307 -6.56 -19.52 -3.62
N LYS A 308 -5.87 -19.94 -2.56
CA LYS A 308 -6.46 -20.71 -1.46
C LYS A 308 -7.60 -19.94 -0.78
N ILE A 309 -7.42 -18.65 -0.53
CA ILE A 309 -8.46 -17.78 0.03
C ILE A 309 -9.66 -17.68 -0.92
N ALA A 310 -9.41 -17.41 -2.21
CA ALA A 310 -10.48 -17.26 -3.20
C ALA A 310 -11.31 -18.55 -3.34
N VAL A 311 -10.66 -19.71 -3.38
CA VAL A 311 -11.35 -21.02 -3.40
C VAL A 311 -12.18 -21.25 -2.15
N ALA A 312 -11.65 -20.95 -0.96
CA ALA A 312 -12.38 -21.10 0.28
C ALA A 312 -13.61 -20.19 0.34
N VAL A 313 -13.49 -18.93 -0.04
CA VAL A 313 -14.60 -17.97 -0.09
C VAL A 313 -15.63 -18.38 -1.13
N GLN A 314 -15.22 -18.83 -2.32
CA GLN A 314 -16.08 -19.39 -3.35
C GLN A 314 -16.93 -20.54 -2.80
N GLN A 315 -16.31 -21.47 -2.05
CA GLN A 315 -17.02 -22.60 -1.43
C GLN A 315 -17.99 -22.17 -0.32
N MET A 316 -17.61 -21.18 0.50
CA MET A 316 -18.50 -20.61 1.50
C MET A 316 -19.75 -19.98 0.87
N TRP A 317 -19.59 -19.23 -0.21
CA TRP A 317 -20.71 -18.63 -0.94
C TRP A 317 -21.55 -19.70 -1.66
N LYS A 318 -20.92 -20.73 -2.23
CA LYS A 318 -21.66 -21.85 -2.84
C LYS A 318 -22.50 -22.60 -1.82
N SER A 319 -21.94 -22.93 -0.67
CA SER A 319 -22.64 -23.68 0.37
C SER A 319 -23.71 -22.86 1.09
N THR A 320 -23.49 -21.57 1.31
CA THR A 320 -24.38 -20.70 2.08
C THR A 320 -25.47 -20.07 1.21
N LEU A 321 -25.12 -19.58 0.03
CA LEU A 321 -25.97 -18.76 -0.83
C LEU A 321 -26.40 -19.49 -2.12
N ASN A 322 -25.81 -20.65 -2.40
CA ASN A 322 -25.98 -21.44 -3.63
C ASN A 322 -25.70 -20.64 -4.92
N ILE A 323 -24.75 -19.70 -4.86
CA ILE A 323 -24.33 -18.89 -6.02
C ILE A 323 -23.07 -19.45 -6.68
N ASP A 324 -22.94 -19.24 -7.97
CA ASP A 324 -21.73 -19.58 -8.73
C ASP A 324 -20.80 -18.37 -8.82
N VAL A 325 -19.54 -18.60 -8.47
CA VAL A 325 -18.47 -17.61 -8.48
C VAL A 325 -17.29 -18.17 -9.26
N THR A 326 -16.79 -17.43 -10.21
CA THR A 326 -15.55 -17.77 -10.93
C THR A 326 -14.36 -17.09 -10.25
N ILE A 327 -13.18 -17.69 -10.36
CA ILE A 327 -11.95 -17.13 -9.85
C ILE A 327 -10.93 -17.07 -10.99
N SER A 328 -10.30 -15.92 -11.18
CA SER A 328 -9.27 -15.73 -12.20
C SER A 328 -8.01 -15.07 -11.62
N ASN A 329 -6.85 -15.57 -12.04
CA ASN A 329 -5.59 -14.98 -11.64
C ASN A 329 -4.97 -14.19 -12.79
N GLN A 330 -4.25 -13.14 -12.45
CA GLN A 330 -3.54 -12.29 -13.38
C GLN A 330 -2.11 -12.05 -12.90
N GLU A 331 -1.19 -11.85 -13.84
CA GLU A 331 0.14 -11.33 -13.53
C GLU A 331 0.01 -9.94 -12.87
N TRP A 332 0.94 -9.58 -12.00
CA TRP A 332 0.84 -8.40 -11.14
C TRP A 332 0.55 -7.10 -11.89
N LYS A 333 1.25 -6.81 -12.98
CA LYS A 333 1.05 -5.57 -13.75
C LYS A 333 -0.30 -5.54 -14.47
N VAL A 334 -0.73 -6.68 -14.99
CA VAL A 334 -2.05 -6.83 -15.61
C VAL A 334 -3.13 -6.62 -14.56
N TYR A 335 -2.98 -7.24 -13.39
CA TYR A 335 -3.89 -7.10 -12.26
C TYR A 335 -4.03 -5.63 -11.81
N LEU A 336 -2.91 -4.91 -11.66
CA LEU A 336 -2.95 -3.49 -11.30
C LEU A 336 -3.72 -2.65 -12.32
N ASN A 337 -3.52 -2.92 -13.61
CA ASN A 337 -4.26 -2.23 -14.68
C ASN A 337 -5.76 -2.57 -14.63
N THR A 338 -6.12 -3.84 -14.47
CA THR A 338 -7.52 -4.29 -14.32
C THR A 338 -8.21 -3.55 -13.18
N VAL A 339 -7.56 -3.45 -12.02
CA VAL A 339 -8.11 -2.75 -10.85
C VAL A 339 -8.22 -1.24 -11.09
N SER A 340 -7.18 -0.60 -11.63
CA SER A 340 -7.17 0.84 -11.87
C SER A 340 -8.21 1.28 -12.91
N GLN A 341 -8.51 0.42 -13.88
CA GLN A 341 -9.54 0.66 -14.88
C GLN A 341 -10.96 0.27 -14.44
N GLY A 342 -11.12 -0.27 -13.22
CA GLY A 342 -12.41 -0.74 -12.72
C GLY A 342 -12.99 -1.93 -13.50
N GLN A 343 -12.16 -2.74 -14.12
CA GLN A 343 -12.55 -3.90 -14.94
C GLN A 343 -12.68 -5.17 -14.10
N PHE A 344 -13.43 -5.12 -13.02
CA PHE A 344 -13.66 -6.22 -12.11
C PHE A 344 -15.03 -6.10 -11.44
N GLN A 345 -15.59 -7.21 -10.93
CA GLN A 345 -16.71 -7.23 -10.00
C GLN A 345 -16.17 -7.29 -8.56
N LEU A 346 -15.33 -8.30 -8.25
CA LEU A 346 -14.53 -8.34 -7.03
C LEU A 346 -13.05 -8.50 -7.38
N ALA A 347 -12.21 -7.74 -6.69
CA ALA A 347 -10.75 -7.87 -6.82
C ALA A 347 -10.10 -8.05 -5.45
N ARG A 348 -9.12 -8.94 -5.38
CA ARG A 348 -8.31 -9.13 -4.17
C ARG A 348 -7.56 -7.84 -3.84
N ARG A 349 -7.62 -7.37 -2.62
CA ARG A 349 -6.81 -6.24 -2.16
C ARG A 349 -6.17 -6.55 -0.81
N GLY A 350 -5.15 -5.83 -0.50
CA GLY A 350 -4.59 -5.66 0.83
C GLY A 350 -4.12 -4.24 0.94
N TRP A 351 -4.33 -3.63 2.08
CA TRP A 351 -3.73 -2.35 2.40
C TRP A 351 -2.77 -2.53 3.56
N ILE A 352 -1.57 -2.08 3.38
CA ILE A 352 -0.54 -1.99 4.41
C ILE A 352 -0.46 -0.53 4.77
N GLY A 353 -0.57 -0.22 6.07
CA GLY A 353 -0.56 1.17 6.51
C GLY A 353 0.75 1.87 6.21
N ASP A 354 0.67 3.01 5.58
CA ASP A 354 1.81 3.88 5.29
C ASP A 354 2.25 4.66 6.54
N TYR A 355 1.31 4.87 7.47
CA TYR A 355 1.54 5.46 8.78
C TYR A 355 0.57 4.89 9.81
N VAL A 356 0.91 4.98 11.11
CA VAL A 356 0.16 4.34 12.19
C VAL A 356 -0.95 5.27 12.68
N ASP A 357 -2.01 5.37 11.88
CA ASP A 357 -3.24 6.08 12.22
C ASP A 357 -4.44 5.40 11.54
N PRO A 358 -5.63 5.32 12.19
CA PRO A 358 -6.85 4.79 11.59
C PRO A 358 -7.21 5.47 10.25
N ASN A 359 -6.92 6.75 10.11
CA ASN A 359 -7.21 7.53 8.90
C ASN A 359 -6.56 6.91 7.66
N ASN A 360 -5.39 6.28 7.79
CA ASN A 360 -4.71 5.60 6.68
C ASN A 360 -5.51 4.47 6.03
N PHE A 361 -6.52 3.95 6.73
CA PHE A 361 -7.43 2.92 6.23
C PHE A 361 -8.79 3.49 5.82
N LEU A 362 -9.20 4.59 6.42
CA LEU A 362 -10.50 5.21 6.16
C LEU A 362 -10.47 6.08 4.91
N ASP A 363 -9.39 6.81 4.67
CA ASP A 363 -9.20 7.66 3.49
C ASP A 363 -9.19 6.88 2.16
N LEU A 364 -8.97 5.56 2.20
CA LEU A 364 -9.04 4.68 1.02
C LEU A 364 -10.39 4.73 0.28
N PHE A 365 -11.45 5.16 0.95
CA PHE A 365 -12.81 5.16 0.43
C PHE A 365 -13.38 6.56 0.21
N LEU A 366 -12.57 7.61 0.37
CA LEU A 366 -12.96 8.97 -0.02
C LEU A 366 -13.40 9.02 -1.48
N SER A 367 -14.50 9.70 -1.78
CA SER A 367 -15.11 9.74 -3.12
C SER A 367 -14.13 10.22 -4.20
N THR A 368 -13.21 11.13 -3.85
CA THR A 368 -12.18 11.68 -4.74
C THR A 368 -10.80 11.07 -4.53
N GLY A 369 -10.66 10.08 -3.62
CA GLY A 369 -9.39 9.45 -3.27
C GLY A 369 -8.81 8.62 -4.41
N GLY A 370 -7.54 8.82 -4.73
CA GLY A 370 -6.84 8.08 -5.80
C GLY A 370 -6.75 6.56 -5.56
N ASN A 371 -6.93 6.11 -4.32
CA ASN A 371 -6.93 4.70 -3.93
C ASN A 371 -8.32 4.06 -3.96
N ASN A 372 -9.39 4.84 -4.13
CA ASN A 372 -10.76 4.34 -4.21
C ASN A 372 -11.07 3.77 -5.60
N ASN A 373 -10.75 2.50 -5.79
CA ASN A 373 -11.09 1.79 -7.04
C ASN A 373 -12.49 1.17 -7.03
N THR A 374 -13.26 1.32 -5.93
CA THR A 374 -14.58 0.68 -5.79
C THR A 374 -15.71 1.45 -6.47
N GLY A 375 -15.52 2.75 -6.72
CA GLY A 375 -16.57 3.65 -7.16
C GLY A 375 -17.59 4.01 -6.05
N TYR A 376 -17.28 3.67 -4.80
CA TYR A 376 -18.05 4.16 -3.64
C TYR A 376 -17.92 5.68 -3.56
N ALA A 377 -19.05 6.35 -3.35
CA ALA A 377 -19.09 7.79 -3.14
C ALA A 377 -20.20 8.12 -2.13
N ASN A 378 -19.85 8.86 -1.09
CA ASN A 378 -20.75 9.28 -0.04
C ASN A 378 -20.22 10.56 0.61
N SER A 379 -20.92 11.68 0.41
CA SER A 379 -20.49 12.98 0.93
C SER A 379 -20.47 13.05 2.45
N GLU A 380 -21.40 12.37 3.14
CA GLU A 380 -21.40 12.31 4.61
C GLU A 380 -20.16 11.57 5.15
N PHE A 381 -19.75 10.50 4.46
CA PHE A 381 -18.49 9.81 4.80
C PHE A 381 -17.28 10.72 4.56
N ASP A 382 -17.24 11.40 3.42
CA ASP A 382 -16.14 12.29 3.07
C ASP A 382 -16.01 13.43 4.09
N ASP A 383 -17.14 14.05 4.48
CA ASP A 383 -17.18 15.13 5.48
C ASP A 383 -16.71 14.71 6.89
N ILE A 384 -16.85 13.42 7.23
CA ILE A 384 -16.38 12.88 8.53
C ILE A 384 -14.89 12.59 8.51
N ILE A 385 -14.35 12.18 7.37
CA ILE A 385 -12.94 11.75 7.25
C ILE A 385 -12.02 12.95 6.98
N LEU A 386 -12.47 13.96 6.25
CA LEU A 386 -11.69 15.17 5.94
C LEU A 386 -11.77 16.22 7.08
#